data_ae8b11c78a31938f4b661d17416e875d
#
_entry.id   ae8b11c78a31938f4b661d17416e875d
#
_cell.length_a   1.000
_cell.length_b   1.000
_cell.length_c   1.000
_cell.angle_alpha   90.00
_cell.angle_beta   90.00
_cell.angle_gamma   90.00
#
_symmetry.space_group_name_H-M   'P 1'
#
loop_
_entity.id
_entity.type
_entity.pdbx_description
1 polymer ?
#
loop_
_entity_poly.entity_id
_entity_poly.type
_entity_poly.pdbx_seq_one_letter_code
_entity_poly.pdbx_strand_id
1 'polypeptide(L)'
;METFTAWHTWADAEPGLRRRLPAEVVADLARAVSFATAHHGDQRRKTGAPYLEHLLEALQILVEGAGVSRRDVLVAAVLHDVVEDTPCTLADLRAAFGPRVAELVGWVTIPDPGPGEDAASVKERYLRRLGDAPPDAILVKLADRASNVQTLRNLPPDQQRAYYAQTVTYIVPLAAREPWFADWYAGWQAELADLAGPRVADR
;
A
#
# COMPACT_ATOMS: atom_id res chain seq x y z
N MET A 1 -3.54 12.81 -13.18
CA MET A 1 -3.68 12.07 -11.89
C MET A 1 -2.94 12.81 -10.80
N GLU A 2 -3.50 12.91 -9.57
CA GLU A 2 -2.80 13.49 -8.41
C GLU A 2 -1.74 12.52 -7.88
N THR A 3 -0.57 13.05 -7.47
CA THR A 3 0.53 12.27 -6.89
C THR A 3 0.78 12.69 -5.45
N PHE A 4 1.15 11.74 -4.60
CA PHE A 4 1.32 11.89 -3.15
C PHE A 4 2.76 11.54 -2.77
N THR A 5 3.65 12.51 -2.88
CA THR A 5 5.10 12.34 -2.65
C THR A 5 5.67 13.44 -1.76
N ALA A 6 4.82 14.13 -0.97
CA ALA A 6 5.25 15.27 -0.18
C ALA A 6 5.82 14.89 1.20
N TRP A 7 5.54 13.68 1.69
CA TRP A 7 5.93 13.25 3.03
C TRP A 7 7.15 12.32 2.98
N HIS A 8 8.33 12.87 3.11
CA HIS A 8 9.60 12.11 3.15
C HIS A 8 9.98 11.68 4.58
N THR A 9 9.52 12.43 5.56
CA THR A 9 9.78 12.20 6.99
C THR A 9 8.51 12.36 7.81
N TRP A 10 8.53 11.86 9.05
CA TRP A 10 7.43 12.12 10.00
C TRP A 10 7.20 13.63 10.22
N ALA A 11 8.28 14.43 10.26
CA ALA A 11 8.19 15.88 10.44
C ALA A 11 7.44 16.59 9.29
N ASP A 12 7.49 16.05 8.07
CA ASP A 12 6.72 16.56 6.94
C ASP A 12 5.23 16.20 7.07
N ALA A 13 4.93 14.98 7.55
CA ALA A 13 3.57 14.44 7.67
C ALA A 13 2.80 15.04 8.85
N GLU A 14 3.42 15.13 10.02
CA GLU A 14 2.76 15.44 11.29
C GLU A 14 1.91 16.73 11.27
N PRO A 15 2.35 17.88 10.72
CA PRO A 15 1.53 19.09 10.68
C PRO A 15 0.24 18.92 9.88
N GLY A 16 0.27 18.17 8.78
CA GLY A 16 -0.89 17.83 7.98
C GLY A 16 -1.86 16.91 8.71
N LEU A 17 -1.33 15.90 9.37
CA LEU A 17 -2.10 14.94 10.15
C LEU A 17 -2.80 15.61 11.34
N ARG A 18 -2.13 16.48 12.09
CA ARG A 18 -2.71 17.24 13.22
C ARG A 18 -3.88 18.14 12.84
N ARG A 19 -3.96 18.58 11.59
CA ARG A 19 -5.10 19.38 11.11
C ARG A 19 -6.32 18.53 10.76
N ARG A 20 -6.15 17.25 10.52
CA ARG A 20 -7.17 16.35 9.97
C ARG A 20 -7.63 15.27 10.93
N LEU A 21 -6.80 14.90 11.90
CA LEU A 21 -7.00 13.74 12.77
C LEU A 21 -6.97 14.14 14.26
N PRO A 22 -7.69 13.39 15.13
CA PRO A 22 -7.57 13.53 16.58
C PRO A 22 -6.14 13.34 17.07
N ALA A 23 -5.77 14.03 18.15
CA ALA A 23 -4.40 14.00 18.68
C ALA A 23 -3.93 12.59 19.08
N GLU A 24 -4.82 11.76 19.60
CA GLU A 24 -4.55 10.37 19.96
C GLU A 24 -4.24 9.51 18.72
N VAL A 25 -4.90 9.73 17.59
CA VAL A 25 -4.60 9.02 16.34
C VAL A 25 -3.22 9.44 15.82
N VAL A 26 -2.88 10.74 15.87
CA VAL A 26 -1.55 11.21 15.47
C VAL A 26 -0.46 10.62 16.37
N ALA A 27 -0.71 10.51 17.67
CA ALA A 27 0.24 9.86 18.59
C ALA A 27 0.45 8.37 18.27
N ASP A 28 -0.61 7.65 17.93
CA ASP A 28 -0.51 6.25 17.50
C ASP A 28 0.21 6.09 16.17
N LEU A 29 0.01 7.01 15.22
CA LEU A 29 0.76 7.05 13.96
C LEU A 29 2.25 7.33 14.19
N ALA A 30 2.60 8.26 15.10
CA ALA A 30 4.00 8.50 15.47
C ALA A 30 4.68 7.24 16.03
N ARG A 31 3.97 6.48 16.88
CA ARG A 31 4.44 5.20 17.39
C ARG A 31 4.60 4.16 16.28
N ALA A 32 3.65 4.08 15.35
CA ALA A 32 3.71 3.17 14.20
C ALA A 32 4.88 3.48 13.28
N VAL A 33 5.12 4.76 12.97
CA VAL A 33 6.26 5.23 12.18
C VAL A 33 7.59 4.88 12.87
N SER A 34 7.70 5.14 14.18
CA SER A 34 8.90 4.77 14.95
C SER A 34 9.13 3.27 14.93
N PHE A 35 8.08 2.47 15.09
CA PHE A 35 8.15 1.01 15.04
C PHE A 35 8.58 0.52 13.65
N ALA A 36 7.94 1.00 12.58
CA ALA A 36 8.29 0.64 11.21
C ALA A 36 9.74 1.02 10.88
N THR A 37 10.17 2.22 11.26
CA THR A 37 11.55 2.69 11.06
C THR A 37 12.57 1.80 11.77
N ALA A 38 12.27 1.37 13.00
CA ALA A 38 13.17 0.48 13.75
C ALA A 38 13.29 -0.91 13.10
N HIS A 39 12.20 -1.44 12.51
CA HIS A 39 12.20 -2.76 11.88
C HIS A 39 12.80 -2.75 10.46
N HIS A 40 12.47 -1.74 9.63
CA HIS A 40 13.03 -1.61 8.28
C HIS A 40 14.49 -1.15 8.27
N GLY A 41 14.96 -0.44 9.33
CA GLY A 41 16.32 0.04 9.43
C GLY A 41 16.76 0.86 8.21
N ASP A 42 17.86 0.43 7.58
CA ASP A 42 18.43 1.10 6.39
C ASP A 42 17.84 0.59 5.05
N GLN A 43 16.72 -0.13 5.08
CA GLN A 43 16.06 -0.62 3.87
C GLN A 43 15.70 0.54 2.93
N ARG A 44 15.89 0.30 1.63
CA ARG A 44 15.64 1.29 0.58
C ARG A 44 14.72 0.74 -0.48
N ARG A 45 13.95 1.64 -1.08
CA ARG A 45 13.18 1.37 -2.30
C ARG A 45 14.13 1.11 -3.49
N LYS A 46 13.61 0.51 -4.56
CA LYS A 46 14.34 0.34 -5.84
C LYS A 46 14.85 1.67 -6.43
N THR A 47 14.24 2.78 -6.07
CA THR A 47 14.65 4.14 -6.45
C THR A 47 15.84 4.65 -5.64
N GLY A 48 16.24 3.96 -4.56
CA GLY A 48 17.27 4.39 -3.61
C GLY A 48 16.75 5.23 -2.43
N ALA A 49 15.48 5.66 -2.47
CA ALA A 49 14.87 6.41 -1.37
C ALA A 49 14.71 5.53 -0.10
N PRO A 50 14.70 6.12 1.11
CA PRO A 50 14.38 5.40 2.34
C PRO A 50 13.01 4.69 2.23
N TYR A 51 12.90 3.48 2.81
CA TYR A 51 11.65 2.71 2.73
C TYR A 51 10.47 3.42 3.42
N LEU A 52 10.77 4.17 4.48
CA LEU A 52 9.80 4.99 5.19
C LEU A 52 8.99 5.92 4.26
N GLU A 53 9.57 6.44 3.19
CA GLU A 53 8.84 7.30 2.24
C GLU A 53 7.63 6.57 1.63
N HIS A 54 7.76 5.28 1.30
CA HIS A 54 6.65 4.47 0.81
C HIS A 54 5.50 4.36 1.81
N LEU A 55 5.84 4.13 3.08
CA LEU A 55 4.84 4.01 4.15
C LEU A 55 4.11 5.34 4.37
N LEU A 56 4.83 6.45 4.31
CA LEU A 56 4.26 7.80 4.44
C LEU A 56 3.45 8.21 3.19
N GLU A 57 3.86 7.80 1.99
CA GLU A 57 3.06 7.97 0.77
C GLU A 57 1.71 7.25 0.87
N ALA A 58 1.71 5.98 1.30
CA ALA A 58 0.47 5.22 1.50
C ALA A 58 -0.45 5.89 2.56
N LEU A 59 0.12 6.40 3.64
CA LEU A 59 -0.59 7.17 4.65
C LEU A 59 -1.15 8.48 4.08
N GLN A 60 -0.36 9.22 3.28
CA GLN A 60 -0.79 10.47 2.65
C GLN A 60 -1.97 10.25 1.69
N ILE A 61 -1.89 9.21 0.87
CA ILE A 61 -2.98 8.81 -0.04
C ILE A 61 -4.28 8.56 0.72
N LEU A 62 -4.22 7.85 1.85
CA LEU A 62 -5.42 7.58 2.66
C LEU A 62 -5.99 8.85 3.28
N VAL A 63 -5.15 9.69 3.88
CA VAL A 63 -5.60 10.85 4.65
C VAL A 63 -5.96 12.04 3.76
N GLU A 64 -5.10 12.40 2.81
CA GLU A 64 -5.28 13.58 1.97
C GLU A 64 -6.10 13.28 0.71
N GLY A 65 -5.89 12.11 0.12
CA GLY A 65 -6.64 11.66 -1.04
C GLY A 65 -8.02 11.11 -0.66
N ALA A 66 -8.06 9.95 -0.04
CA ALA A 66 -9.30 9.23 0.22
C ALA A 66 -10.09 9.71 1.46
N GLY A 67 -9.57 10.68 2.24
CA GLY A 67 -10.24 11.24 3.41
C GLY A 67 -10.44 10.25 4.56
N VAL A 68 -9.62 9.21 4.65
CA VAL A 68 -9.72 8.18 5.69
C VAL A 68 -9.21 8.74 7.02
N SER A 69 -10.02 8.55 8.08
CA SER A 69 -9.65 8.97 9.46
C SER A 69 -9.67 7.81 10.46
N ARG A 70 -9.98 6.59 10.02
CA ARG A 70 -10.06 5.39 10.89
C ARG A 70 -8.67 4.99 11.36
N ARG A 71 -8.42 5.10 12.68
CA ARG A 71 -7.13 4.82 13.32
C ARG A 71 -6.49 3.51 12.85
N ASP A 72 -7.22 2.39 12.90
CA ASP A 72 -6.64 1.07 12.62
C ASP A 72 -6.23 0.89 11.16
N VAL A 73 -6.96 1.52 10.22
CA VAL A 73 -6.61 1.55 8.80
C VAL A 73 -5.31 2.34 8.58
N LEU A 74 -5.21 3.52 9.18
CA LEU A 74 -4.04 4.40 9.02
C LEU A 74 -2.78 3.79 9.65
N VAL A 75 -2.92 3.20 10.85
CA VAL A 75 -1.82 2.49 11.52
C VAL A 75 -1.41 1.26 10.72
N ALA A 76 -2.37 0.48 10.19
CA ALA A 76 -2.07 -0.66 9.34
C ALA A 76 -1.37 -0.25 8.03
N ALA A 77 -1.71 0.92 7.47
CA ALA A 77 -1.04 1.43 6.27
C ALA A 77 0.43 1.80 6.53
N VAL A 78 0.78 2.30 7.72
CA VAL A 78 2.18 2.56 8.11
C VAL A 78 2.94 1.25 8.36
N LEU A 79 2.26 0.17 8.75
CA LEU A 79 2.87 -1.09 9.17
C LEU A 79 2.74 -2.22 8.13
N HIS A 80 2.16 -1.95 6.95
CA HIS A 80 1.70 -3.00 6.04
C HIS A 80 2.80 -3.95 5.55
N ASP A 81 4.02 -3.45 5.38
CA ASP A 81 5.17 -4.23 4.89
C ASP A 81 6.09 -4.75 6.01
N VAL A 82 5.85 -4.34 7.28
CA VAL A 82 6.75 -4.72 8.40
C VAL A 82 6.83 -6.24 8.56
N VAL A 83 5.71 -6.96 8.37
CA VAL A 83 5.68 -8.43 8.50
C VAL A 83 6.23 -9.12 7.24
N GLU A 84 6.05 -8.51 6.05
CA GLU A 84 6.54 -9.07 4.78
C GLU A 84 8.06 -8.93 4.63
N ASP A 85 8.60 -7.78 5.03
CA ASP A 85 9.97 -7.38 4.71
C ASP A 85 10.94 -7.47 5.89
N THR A 86 10.48 -7.80 7.10
CA THR A 86 11.31 -7.81 8.31
C THR A 86 11.02 -9.05 9.16
N PRO A 87 11.85 -9.37 10.19
CA PRO A 87 11.56 -10.46 11.11
C PRO A 87 10.33 -10.26 12.03
N CYS A 88 9.65 -9.10 11.97
CA CYS A 88 8.47 -8.82 12.74
C CYS A 88 7.31 -9.78 12.40
N THR A 89 6.59 -10.23 13.41
CA THR A 89 5.45 -11.14 13.24
C THR A 89 4.10 -10.45 13.46
N LEU A 90 3.02 -11.06 12.99
CA LEU A 90 1.65 -10.61 13.31
C LEU A 90 1.36 -10.66 14.82
N ALA A 91 2.05 -11.54 15.58
CA ALA A 91 1.93 -11.59 17.04
C ALA A 91 2.54 -10.34 17.70
N ASP A 92 3.68 -9.88 17.20
CA ASP A 92 4.32 -8.63 17.66
C ASP A 92 3.44 -7.42 17.36
N LEU A 93 2.86 -7.33 16.16
CA LEU A 93 1.91 -6.27 15.82
C LEU A 93 0.66 -6.31 16.69
N ARG A 94 0.13 -7.50 16.99
CA ARG A 94 -1.03 -7.68 17.88
C ARG A 94 -0.73 -7.16 19.27
N ALA A 95 0.46 -7.45 19.80
CA ALA A 95 0.89 -7.00 21.12
C ALA A 95 1.10 -5.46 21.16
N ALA A 96 1.68 -4.87 20.12
CA ALA A 96 2.03 -3.45 20.09
C ALA A 96 0.86 -2.54 19.68
N PHE A 97 0.00 -2.94 18.74
CA PHE A 97 -1.02 -2.10 18.10
C PHE A 97 -2.44 -2.65 18.17
N GLY A 98 -2.62 -3.85 18.70
CA GLY A 98 -3.90 -4.51 18.90
C GLY A 98 -4.30 -5.47 17.77
N PRO A 99 -5.36 -6.28 18.03
CA PRO A 99 -5.74 -7.37 17.13
C PRO A 99 -6.23 -6.89 15.77
N ARG A 100 -6.90 -5.73 15.70
CA ARG A 100 -7.46 -5.22 14.43
C ARG A 100 -6.37 -4.78 13.46
N VAL A 101 -5.33 -4.07 13.94
CA VAL A 101 -4.19 -3.67 13.11
C VAL A 101 -3.45 -4.91 12.58
N ALA A 102 -3.18 -5.89 13.45
CA ALA A 102 -2.52 -7.14 13.03
C ALA A 102 -3.35 -7.92 12.01
N GLU A 103 -4.68 -7.95 12.15
CA GLU A 103 -5.58 -8.56 11.17
C GLU A 103 -5.49 -7.86 9.80
N LEU A 104 -5.56 -6.53 9.77
CA LEU A 104 -5.48 -5.75 8.53
C LEU A 104 -4.15 -5.95 7.82
N VAL A 105 -3.04 -5.89 8.55
CA VAL A 105 -1.70 -6.18 8.00
C VAL A 105 -1.62 -7.61 7.47
N GLY A 106 -2.14 -8.61 8.19
CA GLY A 106 -2.16 -10.01 7.74
C GLY A 106 -2.95 -10.24 6.45
N TRP A 107 -3.96 -9.41 6.14
CA TRP A 107 -4.66 -9.47 4.86
C TRP A 107 -3.82 -8.96 3.70
N VAL A 108 -2.95 -7.97 3.92
CA VAL A 108 -2.16 -7.32 2.87
C VAL A 108 -0.73 -7.84 2.74
N THR A 109 -0.27 -8.67 3.67
CA THR A 109 1.02 -9.39 3.64
C THR A 109 0.96 -10.57 2.65
N ILE A 110 1.92 -10.66 1.74
CA ILE A 110 2.10 -11.83 0.86
C ILE A 110 2.71 -12.95 1.70
N PRO A 111 2.10 -14.15 1.77
CA PRO A 111 2.68 -15.26 2.51
C PRO A 111 4.02 -15.71 1.90
N ASP A 112 4.93 -16.18 2.75
CA ASP A 112 6.12 -16.88 2.28
C ASP A 112 5.75 -18.17 1.53
N PRO A 113 6.45 -18.51 0.44
CA PRO A 113 6.24 -19.77 -0.24
C PRO A 113 6.57 -20.94 0.71
N GLY A 114 5.66 -21.89 0.81
CA GLY A 114 5.92 -23.16 1.51
C GLY A 114 6.95 -24.02 0.77
N PRO A 115 7.42 -25.11 1.41
CA PRO A 115 8.36 -26.03 0.79
C PRO A 115 7.84 -26.56 -0.57
N GLY A 116 8.56 -26.27 -1.66
CA GLY A 116 8.21 -26.68 -3.02
C GLY A 116 7.13 -25.82 -3.70
N GLU A 117 6.64 -24.75 -3.08
CA GLU A 117 5.74 -23.80 -3.74
C GLU A 117 6.51 -22.78 -4.58
N ASP A 118 5.96 -22.45 -5.75
CA ASP A 118 6.46 -21.37 -6.59
C ASP A 118 5.96 -20.01 -6.09
N ALA A 119 6.88 -19.06 -5.89
CA ALA A 119 6.57 -17.72 -5.37
C ALA A 119 5.56 -16.95 -6.24
N ALA A 120 5.59 -17.12 -7.57
CA ALA A 120 4.64 -16.47 -8.46
C ALA A 120 3.22 -17.00 -8.24
N SER A 121 3.07 -18.31 -8.05
CA SER A 121 1.80 -18.97 -7.74
C SER A 121 1.24 -18.55 -6.39
N VAL A 122 2.11 -18.42 -5.36
CA VAL A 122 1.71 -17.90 -4.03
C VAL A 122 1.19 -16.48 -4.14
N LYS A 123 1.93 -15.62 -4.86
CA LYS A 123 1.55 -14.23 -5.10
C LYS A 123 0.24 -14.11 -5.86
N GLU A 124 0.02 -14.92 -6.89
CA GLU A 124 -1.24 -14.91 -7.65
C GLU A 124 -2.41 -15.34 -6.76
N ARG A 125 -2.26 -16.40 -5.99
CA ARG A 125 -3.28 -16.87 -5.02
C ARG A 125 -3.61 -15.78 -3.99
N TYR A 126 -2.58 -15.09 -3.46
CA TYR A 126 -2.76 -13.95 -2.57
C TYR A 126 -3.56 -12.83 -3.23
N LEU A 127 -3.20 -12.41 -4.46
CA LEU A 127 -3.89 -11.33 -5.17
C LEU A 127 -5.36 -11.66 -5.43
N ARG A 128 -5.68 -12.92 -5.76
CA ARG A 128 -7.07 -13.37 -5.92
C ARG A 128 -7.85 -13.32 -4.61
N ARG A 129 -7.21 -13.70 -3.49
CA ARG A 129 -7.82 -13.68 -2.15
C ARG A 129 -8.22 -12.27 -1.69
N LEU A 130 -7.57 -11.22 -2.19
CA LEU A 130 -7.92 -9.84 -1.84
C LEU A 130 -9.37 -9.47 -2.17
N GLY A 131 -10.01 -10.16 -3.11
CA GLY A 131 -11.44 -10.00 -3.39
C GLY A 131 -12.36 -10.28 -2.20
N ASP A 132 -11.92 -11.13 -1.26
CA ASP A 132 -12.64 -11.53 -0.05
C ASP A 132 -12.21 -10.72 1.18
N ALA A 133 -11.24 -9.79 1.03
CA ALA A 133 -10.73 -9.00 2.14
C ALA A 133 -11.78 -8.00 2.67
N PRO A 134 -11.75 -7.72 3.99
CA PRO A 134 -12.61 -6.69 4.55
C PRO A 134 -12.30 -5.30 3.94
N PRO A 135 -13.30 -4.40 3.84
CA PRO A 135 -13.12 -3.07 3.22
C PRO A 135 -11.93 -2.29 3.75
N ASP A 136 -11.66 -2.38 5.06
CA ASP A 136 -10.51 -1.70 5.69
C ASP A 136 -9.16 -2.21 5.16
N ALA A 137 -9.01 -3.51 4.94
CA ALA A 137 -7.80 -4.08 4.36
C ALA A 137 -7.66 -3.73 2.87
N ILE A 138 -8.79 -3.65 2.15
CA ILE A 138 -8.81 -3.19 0.75
C ILE A 138 -8.28 -1.76 0.66
N LEU A 139 -8.69 -0.85 1.56
CA LEU A 139 -8.16 0.52 1.58
C LEU A 139 -6.64 0.56 1.77
N VAL A 140 -6.10 -0.23 2.71
CA VAL A 140 -4.64 -0.34 2.90
C VAL A 140 -3.97 -0.82 1.62
N LYS A 141 -4.50 -1.87 0.99
CA LYS A 141 -3.92 -2.41 -0.26
C LYS A 141 -4.01 -1.46 -1.45
N LEU A 142 -5.09 -0.71 -1.55
CA LEU A 142 -5.25 0.31 -2.60
C LEU A 142 -4.23 1.44 -2.44
N ALA A 143 -4.00 1.91 -1.21
CA ALA A 143 -3.03 2.96 -0.93
C ALA A 143 -1.58 2.49 -1.15
N ASP A 144 -1.22 1.29 -0.67
CA ASP A 144 0.06 0.64 -0.97
C ASP A 144 0.31 0.59 -2.48
N ARG A 145 -0.64 0.02 -3.24
CA ARG A 145 -0.48 -0.10 -4.68
C ARG A 145 -0.41 1.26 -5.38
N ALA A 146 -1.21 2.23 -4.96
CA ALA A 146 -1.17 3.58 -5.54
C ALA A 146 0.21 4.23 -5.31
N SER A 147 0.79 4.13 -4.11
CA SER A 147 2.17 4.59 -3.83
C SER A 147 3.18 3.92 -4.76
N ASN A 148 3.06 2.61 -4.99
CA ASN A 148 3.98 1.86 -5.85
C ASN A 148 3.86 2.23 -7.34
N VAL A 149 2.66 2.60 -7.82
CA VAL A 149 2.42 2.82 -9.25
C VAL A 149 2.29 4.28 -9.67
N GLN A 150 2.17 5.23 -8.74
CA GLN A 150 2.13 6.66 -9.07
C GLN A 150 3.39 7.14 -9.79
N THR A 151 4.53 6.48 -9.54
CA THR A 151 5.82 6.76 -10.18
C THR A 151 6.27 5.63 -11.11
N LEU A 152 5.33 4.86 -11.68
CA LEU A 152 5.60 3.66 -12.49
C LEU A 152 6.55 3.92 -13.66
N ARG A 153 6.51 5.13 -14.25
CA ARG A 153 7.39 5.53 -15.35
C ARG A 153 8.89 5.54 -14.99
N ASN A 154 9.22 5.58 -13.70
CA ASN A 154 10.61 5.54 -13.23
C ASN A 154 11.21 4.12 -13.25
N LEU A 155 10.40 3.09 -13.50
CA LEU A 155 10.87 1.70 -13.58
C LEU A 155 11.30 1.33 -15.02
N PRO A 156 12.11 0.27 -15.19
CA PRO A 156 12.42 -0.30 -16.51
C PRO A 156 11.13 -0.70 -17.27
N PRO A 157 11.11 -0.58 -18.62
CA PRO A 157 9.90 -0.80 -19.42
C PRO A 157 9.18 -2.13 -19.21
N ASP A 158 9.93 -3.22 -19.01
CA ASP A 158 9.34 -4.54 -18.77
C ASP A 158 8.65 -4.61 -17.38
N GLN A 159 9.23 -3.97 -16.38
CA GLN A 159 8.61 -3.86 -15.07
C GLN A 159 7.38 -2.94 -15.11
N GLN A 160 7.40 -1.85 -15.88
CA GLN A 160 6.23 -0.99 -16.08
C GLN A 160 5.04 -1.82 -16.58
N ARG A 161 5.22 -2.59 -17.66
CA ARG A 161 4.15 -3.43 -18.24
C ARG A 161 3.63 -4.49 -17.26
N ALA A 162 4.54 -5.17 -16.55
CA ALA A 162 4.17 -6.20 -15.58
C ALA A 162 3.36 -5.62 -14.42
N TYR A 163 3.82 -4.50 -13.84
CA TYR A 163 3.09 -3.82 -12.76
C TYR A 163 1.74 -3.25 -13.22
N TYR A 164 1.69 -2.66 -14.43
CA TYR A 164 0.45 -2.18 -15.03
C TYR A 164 -0.57 -3.30 -15.17
N ALA A 165 -0.20 -4.41 -15.83
CA ALA A 165 -1.08 -5.55 -16.04
C ALA A 165 -1.58 -6.15 -14.72
N GLN A 166 -0.69 -6.34 -13.74
CA GLN A 166 -1.07 -6.86 -12.42
C GLN A 166 -2.03 -5.92 -11.69
N THR A 167 -1.78 -4.60 -11.75
CA THR A 167 -2.63 -3.59 -11.11
C THR A 167 -4.02 -3.58 -11.73
N VAL A 168 -4.11 -3.56 -13.06
CA VAL A 168 -5.39 -3.58 -13.78
C VAL A 168 -6.18 -4.86 -13.51
N THR A 169 -5.50 -6.00 -13.44
CA THR A 169 -6.16 -7.31 -13.27
C THR A 169 -6.69 -7.52 -11.85
N TYR A 170 -5.93 -7.13 -10.82
CA TYR A 170 -6.23 -7.55 -9.44
C TYR A 170 -6.61 -6.40 -8.52
N ILE A 171 -6.13 -5.17 -8.77
CA ILE A 171 -6.30 -4.04 -7.84
C ILE A 171 -7.40 -3.09 -8.28
N VAL A 172 -7.46 -2.73 -9.56
CA VAL A 172 -8.51 -1.85 -10.09
C VAL A 172 -9.92 -2.38 -9.78
N PRO A 173 -10.23 -3.69 -9.89
CA PRO A 173 -11.55 -4.20 -9.49
C PRO A 173 -11.89 -3.97 -8.02
N LEU A 174 -10.90 -3.97 -7.12
CA LEU A 174 -11.11 -3.70 -5.70
C LEU A 174 -11.47 -2.23 -5.46
N ALA A 175 -10.91 -1.33 -6.25
CA ALA A 175 -11.15 0.11 -6.16
C ALA A 175 -12.60 0.50 -6.48
N ALA A 176 -13.35 -0.33 -7.21
CA ALA A 176 -14.75 -0.05 -7.59
C ALA A 176 -15.70 0.17 -6.39
N ARG A 177 -15.31 -0.26 -5.19
CA ARG A 177 -16.08 -0.07 -3.95
C ARG A 177 -15.72 1.21 -3.19
N GLU A 178 -14.66 1.90 -3.61
CA GLU A 178 -14.08 3.08 -2.95
C GLU A 178 -14.01 4.22 -3.97
N PRO A 179 -14.98 5.14 -4.01
CA PRO A 179 -15.14 6.11 -5.11
C PRO A 179 -13.89 6.90 -5.44
N TRP A 180 -13.19 7.41 -4.42
CA TRP A 180 -11.94 8.17 -4.66
C TRP A 180 -10.87 7.32 -5.35
N PHE A 181 -10.68 6.07 -4.92
CA PHE A 181 -9.72 5.17 -5.55
C PHE A 181 -10.15 4.76 -6.95
N ALA A 182 -11.46 4.57 -7.19
CA ALA A 182 -11.98 4.27 -8.52
C ALA A 182 -11.61 5.39 -9.51
N ASP A 183 -11.84 6.66 -9.13
CA ASP A 183 -11.50 7.83 -9.94
C ASP A 183 -9.99 7.97 -10.12
N TRP A 184 -9.21 7.79 -9.04
CA TRP A 184 -7.76 7.87 -9.09
C TRP A 184 -7.16 6.82 -10.04
N TYR A 185 -7.58 5.55 -9.93
CA TYR A 185 -7.09 4.48 -10.82
C TYR A 185 -7.58 4.63 -12.25
N ALA A 186 -8.77 5.18 -12.49
CA ALA A 186 -9.23 5.51 -13.84
C ALA A 186 -8.33 6.56 -14.49
N GLY A 187 -7.97 7.63 -13.76
CA GLY A 187 -6.99 8.63 -14.21
C GLY A 187 -5.62 8.01 -14.47
N TRP A 188 -5.12 7.16 -13.56
CA TRP A 188 -3.86 6.45 -13.70
C TRP A 188 -3.83 5.57 -14.96
N GLN A 189 -4.90 4.81 -15.23
CA GLN A 189 -5.01 4.00 -16.45
C GLN A 189 -5.02 4.85 -17.71
N ALA A 190 -5.70 6.00 -17.70
CA ALA A 190 -5.75 6.91 -18.83
C ALA A 190 -4.37 7.50 -19.17
N GLU A 191 -3.58 7.90 -18.15
CA GLU A 191 -2.21 8.43 -18.35
C GLU A 191 -1.22 7.36 -18.81
N LEU A 192 -1.48 6.08 -18.54
CA LEU A 192 -0.61 4.95 -18.86
C LEU A 192 -1.20 4.00 -19.90
N ALA A 193 -2.14 4.49 -20.71
CA ALA A 193 -2.86 3.67 -21.71
C ALA A 193 -1.93 2.97 -22.72
N ASP A 194 -0.75 3.54 -22.99
CA ASP A 194 0.27 2.94 -23.85
C ASP A 194 0.92 1.66 -23.26
N LEU A 195 0.81 1.44 -21.95
CA LEU A 195 1.24 0.22 -21.29
C LEU A 195 0.21 -0.91 -21.39
N ALA A 196 -1.05 -0.59 -21.68
CA ALA A 196 -2.04 -1.59 -22.07
C ALA A 196 -1.58 -2.19 -23.39
N GLY A 197 -1.20 -3.47 -23.41
CA GLY A 197 -0.84 -4.17 -24.66
C GLY A 197 -1.91 -4.00 -25.74
N PRO A 198 -1.65 -4.36 -27.00
CA PRO A 198 -2.65 -4.27 -28.06
C PRO A 198 -3.92 -4.98 -27.59
N ARG A 199 -5.06 -4.27 -27.64
CA ARG A 199 -6.37 -4.90 -27.39
C ARG A 199 -6.46 -6.11 -28.31
N VAL A 200 -6.62 -7.30 -27.74
CA VAL A 200 -7.02 -8.46 -28.52
C VAL A 200 -8.37 -8.05 -29.10
N ALA A 201 -8.36 -7.71 -30.41
CA ALA A 201 -9.61 -7.45 -31.13
C ALA A 201 -10.45 -8.72 -30.98
N ASP A 202 -11.68 -8.56 -30.51
CA ASP A 202 -12.67 -9.64 -30.47
C ASP A 202 -12.70 -10.33 -31.83
N ARG A 203 -12.28 -11.58 -31.86
CA ARG A 203 -12.47 -12.46 -33.01
C ARG A 203 -13.74 -13.28 -32.81
#